data_64efb384240293d5f27878be4ee56381
#
_entry.id   64efb384240293d5f27878be4ee56381
#
_cell.length_a   1.000
_cell.length_b   1.000
_cell.length_c   1.000
_cell.angle_alpha   90.00
_cell.angle_beta   90.00
_cell.angle_gamma   90.00
#
_symmetry.space_group_name_H-M   'P 1'
#
loop_
_entity.id
_entity.type
_entity.pdbx_description
1 polymer ?
#
loop_
_entity_poly.entity_id
_entity_poly.type
_entity_poly.pdbx_seq_one_letter_code
_entity_poly.pdbx_strand_id
1 'polypeptide(L)'
;MIKHPSRLIKTLTLLSFSVFLVSAGCGNSFGKQETKTGQPKSAEPGWVLLFDGETLDGWEVTQFGTQGPVQVSGGSIVLGMGDGCSGITWKGEFPKMNYEVKLEAKKVTGNDFFCGMTFPVGDSFCSFIAGGWGGPVVGLSSIDGLDASDNETRTLKKFEHDTWYNIHLKVSEEKIEAWIDAEQIVDFSYEGRKLSIRPEVELSKPFGICSWTTTAALRNIRIKK
;
A
#
# COMPACT_ATOMS: atom_id res chain seq x y z
N MET A 1 -16.60 -4.74 67.72
CA MET A 1 -16.35 -6.13 68.19
C MET A 1 -15.49 -6.80 67.12
N ILE A 2 -14.18 -6.70 67.16
CA ILE A 2 -13.17 -7.50 67.89
C ILE A 2 -13.43 -9.01 67.71
N LYS A 3 -12.60 -9.64 66.83
CA LYS A 3 -11.71 -10.75 67.20
C LYS A 3 -10.88 -11.24 65.97
N HIS A 4 -9.59 -11.00 65.99
CA HIS A 4 -8.48 -11.83 65.53
C HIS A 4 -8.32 -13.03 66.49
N PRO A 5 -7.36 -13.98 66.34
CA PRO A 5 -6.52 -14.49 65.24
C PRO A 5 -6.39 -16.03 65.24
N SER A 6 -5.67 -16.63 64.35
CA SER A 6 -4.70 -17.69 64.71
C SER A 6 -3.74 -18.04 63.60
N ARG A 7 -2.47 -17.92 63.92
CA ARG A 7 -1.29 -18.47 63.26
C ARG A 7 -1.27 -20.00 63.37
N LEU A 8 -0.75 -20.63 62.33
CA LEU A 8 0.02 -21.87 62.59
C LEU A 8 1.21 -21.95 61.63
N ILE A 9 2.35 -22.18 62.26
CA ILE A 9 3.71 -22.30 61.70
C ILE A 9 4.02 -23.81 61.60
N LYS A 10 5.04 -24.13 60.80
CA LYS A 10 5.87 -25.35 60.70
C LYS A 10 5.50 -26.22 59.47
N THR A 11 6.44 -26.70 58.65
CA THR A 11 7.74 -27.27 58.99
C THR A 11 8.64 -27.31 57.77
N LEU A 12 9.86 -26.96 57.93
CA LEU A 12 11.03 -27.10 57.09
C LEU A 12 11.44 -28.57 57.01
N THR A 13 11.65 -29.10 55.78
CA THR A 13 12.39 -30.36 55.63
C THR A 13 13.43 -30.16 54.51
N LEU A 14 14.67 -30.04 54.94
CA LEU A 14 15.86 -30.21 54.10
C LEU A 14 16.02 -31.71 53.79
N LEU A 15 16.21 -32.05 52.54
CA LEU A 15 16.92 -33.26 52.16
C LEU A 15 17.97 -32.90 51.11
N SER A 16 19.20 -33.01 51.50
CA SER A 16 20.40 -33.03 50.69
C SER A 16 20.53 -34.43 50.08
N PHE A 17 20.89 -34.55 48.79
CA PHE A 17 21.87 -35.56 48.38
C PHE A 17 22.24 -35.42 46.90
N SER A 18 23.50 -35.23 46.74
CA SER A 18 24.47 -35.87 45.78
C SER A 18 24.54 -35.40 44.36
N VAL A 19 25.66 -34.79 44.14
CA VAL A 19 26.36 -34.52 42.89
C VAL A 19 26.57 -35.80 42.10
N PHE A 20 26.16 -35.77 40.82
CA PHE A 20 26.74 -36.59 39.77
C PHE A 20 27.19 -35.68 38.61
N LEU A 21 28.52 -35.50 38.50
CA LEU A 21 29.13 -34.97 37.31
C LEU A 21 29.09 -36.05 36.23
N VAL A 22 28.37 -35.77 35.15
CA VAL A 22 28.61 -36.42 33.85
C VAL A 22 28.86 -35.32 32.86
N SER A 23 30.12 -35.18 32.47
CA SER A 23 30.58 -34.38 31.35
C SER A 23 30.25 -35.11 30.03
N ALA A 24 29.27 -34.62 29.30
CA ALA A 24 29.11 -34.96 27.91
C ALA A 24 28.90 -33.64 27.13
N GLY A 25 29.89 -33.28 26.37
CA GLY A 25 29.82 -32.12 25.45
C GLY A 25 28.77 -32.35 24.38
N CYS A 26 27.83 -31.44 24.30
CA CYS A 26 27.01 -31.28 23.11
C CYS A 26 27.06 -29.81 22.74
N GLY A 27 27.65 -29.52 21.58
CA GLY A 27 27.73 -28.20 21.02
C GLY A 27 26.35 -27.65 20.78
N ASN A 28 26.01 -26.56 21.47
CA ASN A 28 24.87 -25.73 21.13
C ASN A 28 25.16 -25.00 19.81
N SER A 29 24.73 -25.58 18.71
CA SER A 29 24.50 -24.86 17.47
C SER A 29 23.33 -23.93 17.70
N PHE A 30 23.60 -22.67 18.09
CA PHE A 30 22.65 -21.58 17.95
C PHE A 30 22.39 -21.40 16.45
N GLY A 31 21.32 -22.00 15.95
CA GLY A 31 20.79 -21.70 14.65
C GLY A 31 20.45 -20.21 14.59
N LYS A 32 21.31 -19.43 13.94
CA LYS A 32 20.98 -18.09 13.48
C LYS A 32 19.74 -18.24 12.62
N GLN A 33 18.61 -17.83 13.14
CA GLN A 33 17.41 -17.60 12.35
C GLN A 33 17.72 -16.41 11.46
N GLU A 34 18.19 -16.68 10.25
CA GLU A 34 18.28 -15.66 9.20
C GLU A 34 16.86 -15.18 8.92
N THR A 35 16.53 -14.00 9.44
CA THR A 35 15.45 -13.20 8.90
C THR A 35 15.78 -12.96 7.44
N LYS A 36 15.09 -13.65 6.54
CA LYS A 36 15.11 -13.34 5.12
C LYS A 36 14.57 -11.93 4.96
N THR A 37 15.44 -10.94 5.05
CA THR A 37 15.20 -9.63 4.46
C THR A 37 14.93 -9.89 2.99
N GLY A 38 13.70 -9.58 2.56
CA GLY A 38 13.30 -9.76 1.17
C GLY A 38 14.22 -8.92 0.30
N GLN A 39 15.15 -9.61 -0.39
CA GLN A 39 15.87 -8.97 -1.50
C GLN A 39 14.85 -8.40 -2.47
N PRO A 40 15.08 -7.17 -3.00
CA PRO A 40 14.24 -6.63 -4.06
C PRO A 40 14.24 -7.66 -5.19
N LYS A 41 13.06 -8.15 -5.54
CA LYS A 41 12.87 -9.03 -6.69
C LYS A 41 13.54 -8.36 -7.88
N SER A 42 14.53 -9.01 -8.51
CA SER A 42 15.17 -8.49 -9.72
C SER A 42 14.09 -7.96 -10.67
N ALA A 43 14.28 -6.73 -11.13
CA ALA A 43 13.30 -6.09 -11.99
C ALA A 43 13.02 -7.00 -13.19
N GLU A 44 11.75 -7.26 -13.45
CA GLU A 44 11.33 -7.94 -14.69
C GLU A 44 11.92 -7.17 -15.89
N PRO A 45 12.37 -7.82 -16.97
CA PRO A 45 12.96 -7.12 -18.10
C PRO A 45 12.07 -5.99 -18.62
N GLY A 46 12.64 -4.78 -18.76
CA GLY A 46 11.94 -3.59 -19.21
C GLY A 46 11.21 -2.79 -18.12
N TRP A 47 11.16 -3.26 -16.87
CA TRP A 47 10.59 -2.52 -15.75
C TRP A 47 11.66 -1.73 -14.99
N VAL A 48 11.35 -0.49 -14.65
CA VAL A 48 12.17 0.41 -13.84
C VAL A 48 11.49 0.62 -12.50
N LEU A 49 12.21 0.42 -11.41
CA LEU A 49 11.70 0.71 -10.06
C LEU A 49 11.59 2.23 -9.87
N LEU A 50 10.45 2.66 -9.36
CA LEU A 50 10.20 4.03 -8.91
C LEU A 50 10.31 4.16 -7.37
N PHE A 51 10.35 3.04 -6.66
CA PHE A 51 10.55 3.00 -5.21
C PHE A 51 11.51 1.87 -4.85
N ASP A 52 12.58 2.22 -4.15
CA ASP A 52 13.67 1.31 -3.76
C ASP A 52 13.36 0.44 -2.53
N GLY A 53 12.29 0.75 -1.80
CA GLY A 53 11.92 0.10 -0.54
C GLY A 53 12.53 0.76 0.69
N GLU A 54 13.38 1.78 0.56
CA GLU A 54 14.17 2.37 1.63
C GLU A 54 13.97 3.89 1.78
N THR A 55 13.84 4.61 0.66
CA THR A 55 13.77 6.08 0.63
C THR A 55 12.59 6.60 -0.18
N LEU A 56 12.29 7.88 -0.04
CA LEU A 56 11.35 8.59 -0.92
C LEU A 56 12.08 9.28 -2.10
N ASP A 57 13.27 8.81 -2.47
CA ASP A 57 14.00 9.42 -3.59
C ASP A 57 13.16 9.39 -4.87
N GLY A 58 13.08 10.55 -5.53
CA GLY A 58 12.21 10.76 -6.69
C GLY A 58 10.74 11.05 -6.36
N TRP A 59 10.33 10.94 -5.10
CA TRP A 59 8.99 11.25 -4.63
C TRP A 59 8.99 12.47 -3.70
N GLU A 60 7.90 13.21 -3.69
CA GLU A 60 7.61 14.16 -2.63
C GLU A 60 6.29 13.81 -1.94
N VAL A 61 6.19 14.13 -0.66
CA VAL A 61 4.92 14.06 0.07
C VAL A 61 4.02 15.17 -0.47
N THR A 62 2.88 14.78 -1.04
CA THR A 62 1.95 15.74 -1.64
C THR A 62 1.30 16.59 -0.56
N GLN A 63 1.42 17.92 -0.69
CA GLN A 63 0.93 18.88 0.31
C GLN A 63 -0.54 19.23 0.06
N PHE A 64 -1.44 18.27 0.29
CA PHE A 64 -2.90 18.49 0.14
C PHE A 64 -3.49 19.45 1.18
N GLY A 65 -2.76 19.72 2.28
CA GLY A 65 -3.22 20.55 3.40
C GLY A 65 -4.00 19.78 4.46
N THR A 66 -4.44 18.57 4.16
CA THR A 66 -5.22 17.68 5.04
C THR A 66 -4.55 16.32 5.22
N GLN A 67 -3.34 16.15 4.66
CA GLN A 67 -2.65 14.87 4.67
C GLN A 67 -2.21 14.44 6.08
N GLY A 68 -2.28 13.13 6.33
CA GLY A 68 -1.62 12.50 7.47
C GLY A 68 -0.12 12.30 7.21
N PRO A 69 0.63 11.74 8.17
CA PRO A 69 2.05 11.49 8.03
C PRO A 69 2.34 10.49 6.92
N VAL A 70 3.37 10.77 6.11
CA VAL A 70 3.87 9.84 5.09
C VAL A 70 5.30 9.46 5.45
N GLN A 71 5.58 8.15 5.49
CA GLN A 71 6.89 7.63 5.88
C GLN A 71 7.21 6.32 5.17
N VAL A 72 8.49 5.97 5.08
CA VAL A 72 8.92 4.65 4.67
C VAL A 72 9.07 3.77 5.90
N SER A 73 8.46 2.60 5.87
CA SER A 73 8.51 1.61 6.96
C SER A 73 8.33 0.20 6.42
N GLY A 74 9.17 -0.72 6.84
CA GLY A 74 9.08 -2.15 6.47
C GLY A 74 9.09 -2.40 4.96
N GLY A 75 9.89 -1.64 4.19
CA GLY A 75 9.98 -1.78 2.74
C GLY A 75 8.77 -1.21 1.98
N SER A 76 7.99 -0.34 2.62
CA SER A 76 6.77 0.23 2.05
C SER A 76 6.66 1.72 2.36
N ILE A 77 6.04 2.47 1.48
CA ILE A 77 5.58 3.83 1.75
C ILE A 77 4.24 3.72 2.48
N VAL A 78 4.17 4.23 3.70
CA VAL A 78 2.94 4.28 4.49
C VAL A 78 2.34 5.67 4.37
N LEU A 79 1.14 5.74 3.83
CA LEU A 79 0.30 6.93 3.77
C LEU A 79 -0.59 6.92 5.01
N GLY A 80 -0.28 7.73 6.01
CA GLY A 80 -1.10 7.85 7.22
C GLY A 80 -2.44 8.51 6.91
N MET A 81 -3.47 8.15 7.68
CA MET A 81 -4.80 8.75 7.56
C MET A 81 -4.72 10.26 7.85
N GLY A 82 -5.32 11.04 6.97
CA GLY A 82 -5.58 12.48 7.13
C GLY A 82 -7.07 12.78 7.10
N ASP A 83 -7.44 14.06 7.12
CA ASP A 83 -8.81 14.53 6.98
C ASP A 83 -9.27 14.62 5.51
N GLY A 84 -8.47 14.05 4.60
CA GLY A 84 -8.68 14.01 3.15
C GLY A 84 -7.62 13.11 2.51
N CYS A 85 -7.03 13.59 1.39
CA CYS A 85 -5.96 12.88 0.71
C CYS A 85 -4.66 12.88 1.51
N SER A 86 -4.00 11.73 1.56
CA SER A 86 -2.60 11.56 1.95
C SER A 86 -1.88 10.86 0.81
N GLY A 87 -0.74 11.36 0.34
CA GLY A 87 -0.13 10.78 -0.84
C GLY A 87 1.27 11.26 -1.15
N ILE A 88 1.75 10.75 -2.27
CA ILE A 88 3.07 11.03 -2.85
C ILE A 88 2.93 11.39 -4.31
N THR A 89 3.79 12.28 -4.79
CA THR A 89 3.86 12.71 -6.20
C THR A 89 5.27 12.48 -6.74
N TRP A 90 5.36 11.86 -7.91
CA TRP A 90 6.62 11.63 -8.60
C TRP A 90 7.21 12.92 -9.16
N LYS A 91 8.49 13.17 -8.91
CA LYS A 91 9.20 14.39 -9.33
C LYS A 91 10.01 14.21 -10.60
N GLY A 92 10.27 13.00 -11.00
CA GLY A 92 10.98 12.71 -12.24
C GLY A 92 10.09 12.85 -13.48
N GLU A 93 10.69 12.71 -14.65
CA GLU A 93 9.93 12.63 -15.90
C GLU A 93 9.00 11.42 -15.89
N PHE A 94 7.76 11.63 -16.41
CA PHE A 94 6.78 10.58 -16.54
C PHE A 94 6.19 10.59 -17.96
N PRO A 95 6.05 9.43 -18.61
CA PRO A 95 5.51 9.34 -19.97
C PRO A 95 4.03 9.72 -19.99
N LYS A 96 3.61 10.35 -21.08
CA LYS A 96 2.21 10.73 -21.28
C LYS A 96 1.35 9.62 -21.88
N MET A 97 1.98 8.66 -22.57
CA MET A 97 1.33 7.59 -23.33
C MET A 97 2.22 6.36 -23.40
N ASN A 98 1.64 5.22 -23.74
CA ASN A 98 2.33 3.95 -24.04
C ASN A 98 3.23 3.48 -22.89
N TYR A 99 2.64 3.35 -21.72
CA TYR A 99 3.33 2.88 -20.51
C TYR A 99 2.47 1.96 -19.66
N GLU A 100 3.15 1.25 -18.78
CA GLU A 100 2.52 0.42 -17.77
C GLU A 100 3.07 0.78 -16.38
N VAL A 101 2.22 0.76 -15.36
CA VAL A 101 2.60 0.91 -13.97
C VAL A 101 2.15 -0.32 -13.21
N LYS A 102 3.02 -0.87 -12.36
CA LYS A 102 2.66 -1.91 -11.39
C LYS A 102 3.07 -1.48 -10.00
N LEU A 103 2.25 -1.81 -9.03
CA LEU A 103 2.56 -1.67 -7.61
C LEU A 103 1.77 -2.68 -6.79
N GLU A 104 2.15 -2.82 -5.53
CA GLU A 104 1.32 -3.48 -4.54
C GLU A 104 0.80 -2.43 -3.56
N ALA A 105 -0.50 -2.47 -3.29
CA ALA A 105 -1.16 -1.57 -2.35
C ALA A 105 -1.94 -2.37 -1.29
N LYS A 106 -1.99 -1.83 -0.08
CA LYS A 106 -2.67 -2.44 1.06
C LYS A 106 -3.46 -1.40 1.83
N LYS A 107 -4.72 -1.72 2.17
CA LYS A 107 -5.52 -0.96 3.12
C LYS A 107 -5.18 -1.41 4.54
N VAL A 108 -4.67 -0.49 5.37
CA VAL A 108 -4.28 -0.79 6.75
C VAL A 108 -5.44 -0.46 7.69
N THR A 109 -5.95 0.77 7.66
CA THR A 109 -7.13 1.20 8.43
C THR A 109 -7.95 2.19 7.61
N GLY A 110 -9.20 2.38 7.96
CA GLY A 110 -10.12 3.25 7.23
C GLY A 110 -11.00 2.49 6.24
N ASN A 111 -11.97 3.20 5.65
CA ASN A 111 -13.01 2.58 4.83
C ASN A 111 -13.15 3.18 3.44
N ASP A 112 -12.23 4.05 3.01
CA ASP A 112 -12.26 4.64 1.68
C ASP A 112 -11.07 4.17 0.84
N PHE A 113 -10.78 4.82 -0.30
CA PHE A 113 -9.76 4.31 -1.20
C PHE A 113 -8.37 4.33 -0.56
N PHE A 114 -7.67 3.24 -0.77
CA PHE A 114 -6.29 3.03 -0.31
C PHE A 114 -5.26 3.16 -1.44
N CYS A 115 -5.73 3.23 -2.68
CA CYS A 115 -4.92 3.48 -3.86
C CYS A 115 -5.73 4.29 -4.88
N GLY A 116 -5.57 5.61 -4.85
CA GLY A 116 -6.00 6.54 -5.88
C GLY A 116 -4.78 6.95 -6.69
N MET A 117 -4.64 6.44 -7.90
CA MET A 117 -3.49 6.68 -8.75
C MET A 117 -3.85 7.67 -9.84
N THR A 118 -3.28 8.88 -9.79
CA THR A 118 -3.43 9.91 -10.82
C THR A 118 -2.30 9.76 -11.85
N PHE A 119 -2.65 9.79 -13.13
CA PHE A 119 -1.72 9.53 -14.22
C PHE A 119 -2.09 10.28 -15.51
N PRO A 120 -1.12 10.57 -16.40
CA PRO A 120 -1.38 11.25 -17.66
C PRO A 120 -1.94 10.30 -18.73
N VAL A 121 -2.79 10.86 -19.59
CA VAL A 121 -3.28 10.24 -20.84
C VAL A 121 -3.20 11.31 -21.92
N GLY A 122 -2.11 11.33 -22.69
CA GLY A 122 -1.80 12.43 -23.60
C GLY A 122 -1.61 13.75 -22.86
N ASP A 123 -2.39 14.74 -23.23
CA ASP A 123 -2.39 16.05 -22.55
C ASP A 123 -3.43 16.16 -21.44
N SER A 124 -4.20 15.10 -21.21
CA SER A 124 -5.17 14.97 -20.14
C SER A 124 -4.63 14.12 -18.96
N PHE A 125 -5.41 14.04 -17.91
CA PHE A 125 -5.14 13.19 -16.75
C PHE A 125 -6.39 12.41 -16.38
N CYS A 126 -6.19 11.26 -15.74
CA CYS A 126 -7.24 10.43 -15.14
C CYS A 126 -6.75 9.87 -13.83
N SER A 127 -7.67 9.38 -12.98
CA SER A 127 -7.32 8.66 -11.76
C SER A 127 -7.95 7.26 -11.76
N PHE A 128 -7.17 6.25 -11.40
CA PHE A 128 -7.68 4.92 -11.08
C PHE A 128 -7.91 4.84 -9.57
N ILE A 129 -9.11 4.47 -9.16
CA ILE A 129 -9.51 4.40 -7.76
C ILE A 129 -9.71 2.93 -7.37
N ALA A 130 -9.07 2.49 -6.29
CA ALA A 130 -9.28 1.19 -5.66
C ALA A 130 -9.81 1.36 -4.23
N GLY A 131 -11.07 0.99 -4.03
CA GLY A 131 -11.71 1.00 -2.71
C GLY A 131 -12.35 2.34 -2.31
N GLY A 132 -12.84 3.11 -3.26
CA GLY A 132 -13.46 4.41 -3.00
C GLY A 132 -14.93 4.34 -2.57
N TRP A 133 -15.48 5.51 -2.25
CA TRP A 133 -16.88 5.73 -1.85
C TRP A 133 -17.36 4.78 -0.74
N GLY A 134 -16.62 4.77 0.35
CA GLY A 134 -16.92 3.91 1.49
C GLY A 134 -16.40 2.48 1.34
N GLY A 135 -15.51 2.22 0.38
CA GLY A 135 -14.68 1.02 0.32
C GLY A 135 -14.83 0.08 -0.86
N PRO A 136 -15.99 -0.07 -1.53
CA PRO A 136 -16.12 -1.11 -2.57
C PRO A 136 -15.90 -0.61 -4.00
N VAL A 137 -15.95 0.70 -4.29
CA VAL A 137 -15.91 1.20 -5.66
C VAL A 137 -14.51 1.15 -6.23
N VAL A 138 -14.40 0.60 -7.44
CA VAL A 138 -13.20 0.61 -8.29
C VAL A 138 -13.58 1.17 -9.64
N GLY A 139 -12.70 1.97 -10.26
CA GLY A 139 -12.91 2.49 -11.60
C GLY A 139 -12.04 3.70 -11.92
N LEU A 140 -12.32 4.33 -13.05
CA LEU A 140 -11.66 5.54 -13.51
C LEU A 140 -12.43 6.80 -13.08
N SER A 141 -11.73 7.81 -12.64
CA SER A 141 -12.31 9.09 -12.20
C SER A 141 -11.47 10.26 -12.76
N SER A 142 -12.01 11.15 -13.65
CA SER A 142 -13.39 11.19 -14.12
C SER A 142 -13.46 11.00 -15.63
N ILE A 143 -14.57 10.43 -16.12
CA ILE A 143 -14.89 10.29 -17.53
C ILE A 143 -16.12 11.14 -17.82
N ASP A 144 -16.03 12.07 -18.79
CA ASP A 144 -17.10 13.00 -19.17
C ASP A 144 -17.70 13.77 -17.98
N GLY A 145 -16.87 14.03 -16.96
CA GLY A 145 -17.28 14.68 -15.72
C GLY A 145 -17.95 13.78 -14.68
N LEU A 146 -18.04 12.48 -14.96
CA LEU A 146 -18.59 11.48 -14.02
C LEU A 146 -17.47 10.76 -13.28
N ASP A 147 -17.62 10.64 -11.98
CA ASP A 147 -16.66 9.92 -11.13
C ASP A 147 -16.76 8.39 -11.29
N ALA A 148 -15.81 7.65 -10.72
CA ALA A 148 -15.79 6.20 -10.76
C ALA A 148 -17.05 5.54 -10.16
N SER A 149 -17.77 6.25 -9.29
CA SER A 149 -19.06 5.79 -8.75
C SER A 149 -20.22 5.85 -9.74
N ASP A 150 -20.10 6.65 -10.81
CA ASP A 150 -21.22 7.04 -11.66
C ASP A 150 -21.00 6.80 -13.15
N ASN A 151 -19.79 6.40 -13.55
CA ASN A 151 -19.49 6.09 -14.94
C ASN A 151 -19.43 4.57 -15.22
N GLU A 152 -19.29 4.19 -16.48
CA GLU A 152 -19.34 2.81 -16.97
C GLU A 152 -18.19 1.93 -16.50
N THR A 153 -17.09 2.50 -15.98
CA THR A 153 -15.97 1.71 -15.44
C THR A 153 -16.19 1.27 -14.00
N ARG A 154 -17.33 1.66 -13.40
CA ARG A 154 -17.68 1.30 -12.03
C ARG A 154 -17.74 -0.21 -11.84
N THR A 155 -16.89 -0.71 -10.96
CA THR A 155 -16.92 -2.09 -10.46
C THR A 155 -17.00 -2.07 -8.93
N LEU A 156 -17.64 -3.08 -8.34
CA LEU A 156 -17.68 -3.26 -6.89
C LEU A 156 -16.79 -4.43 -6.50
N LYS A 157 -15.78 -4.14 -5.67
CA LYS A 157 -14.85 -5.13 -5.13
C LYS A 157 -14.65 -4.92 -3.65
N LYS A 158 -14.77 -6.00 -2.86
CA LYS A 158 -14.47 -5.98 -1.43
C LYS A 158 -12.96 -6.06 -1.23
N PHE A 159 -12.44 -5.22 -0.34
CA PHE A 159 -11.03 -5.20 0.06
C PHE A 159 -10.90 -5.48 1.54
N GLU A 160 -10.13 -6.51 1.86
CA GLU A 160 -9.81 -6.85 3.24
C GLU A 160 -8.66 -5.96 3.76
N HIS A 161 -8.71 -5.60 5.05
CA HIS A 161 -7.60 -4.92 5.70
C HIS A 161 -6.35 -5.81 5.73
N ASP A 162 -5.20 -5.19 5.76
CA ASP A 162 -3.88 -5.84 5.83
C ASP A 162 -3.57 -6.86 4.72
N THR A 163 -4.34 -6.85 3.64
CA THR A 163 -4.13 -7.69 2.46
C THR A 163 -3.47 -6.88 1.34
N TRP A 164 -2.39 -7.41 0.77
CA TRP A 164 -1.71 -6.82 -0.38
C TRP A 164 -2.45 -7.19 -1.68
N TYR A 165 -2.73 -6.17 -2.48
CA TYR A 165 -3.34 -6.29 -3.81
C TYR A 165 -2.33 -5.80 -4.86
N ASN A 166 -2.12 -6.58 -5.91
CA ASN A 166 -1.33 -6.16 -7.06
C ASN A 166 -2.19 -5.25 -7.94
N ILE A 167 -1.75 -4.03 -8.15
CA ILE A 167 -2.39 -3.06 -9.05
C ILE A 167 -1.54 -2.97 -10.30
N HIS A 168 -2.16 -3.12 -11.47
CA HIS A 168 -1.52 -2.94 -12.76
C HIS A 168 -2.36 -1.99 -13.59
N LEU A 169 -1.75 -0.94 -14.09
CA LEU A 169 -2.33 0.05 -15.01
C LEU A 169 -1.57 0.02 -16.31
N LYS A 170 -2.27 0.07 -17.44
CA LYS A 170 -1.69 0.24 -18.76
C LYS A 170 -2.41 1.35 -19.49
N VAL A 171 -1.66 2.27 -20.08
CA VAL A 171 -2.15 3.37 -20.90
C VAL A 171 -1.55 3.23 -22.29
N SER A 172 -2.39 3.09 -23.29
CA SER A 172 -2.04 3.02 -24.70
C SER A 172 -2.69 4.18 -25.46
N GLU A 173 -2.45 4.32 -26.76
CA GLU A 173 -3.10 5.32 -27.61
C GLU A 173 -4.60 5.11 -27.77
N GLU A 174 -5.09 3.92 -27.51
CA GLU A 174 -6.49 3.53 -27.74
C GLU A 174 -7.30 3.45 -26.46
N LYS A 175 -6.68 2.99 -25.35
CA LYS A 175 -7.42 2.64 -24.16
C LYS A 175 -6.60 2.70 -22.86
N ILE A 176 -7.34 2.73 -21.76
CA ILE A 176 -6.85 2.52 -20.39
C ILE A 176 -7.32 1.15 -19.94
N GLU A 177 -6.37 0.36 -19.48
CA GLU A 177 -6.62 -0.98 -18.90
C GLU A 177 -6.11 -1.00 -17.47
N ALA A 178 -6.86 -1.64 -16.55
CA ALA A 178 -6.39 -1.83 -15.18
C ALA A 178 -6.80 -3.20 -14.63
N TRP A 179 -5.91 -3.76 -13.82
CA TRP A 179 -6.11 -5.04 -13.15
C TRP A 179 -5.87 -4.89 -11.65
N ILE A 180 -6.61 -5.67 -10.88
CA ILE A 180 -6.34 -5.93 -9.47
C ILE A 180 -6.11 -7.43 -9.33
N ASP A 181 -4.87 -7.82 -8.93
CA ASP A 181 -4.38 -9.19 -8.98
C ASP A 181 -4.46 -9.75 -10.42
N ALA A 182 -5.17 -10.84 -10.63
CA ALA A 182 -5.37 -11.44 -11.96
C ALA A 182 -6.66 -10.97 -12.67
N GLU A 183 -7.49 -10.16 -12.02
CA GLU A 183 -8.78 -9.71 -12.54
C GLU A 183 -8.63 -8.39 -13.29
N GLN A 184 -9.02 -8.36 -14.57
CA GLN A 184 -9.13 -7.12 -15.32
C GLN A 184 -10.40 -6.36 -14.89
N ILE A 185 -10.20 -5.20 -14.27
CA ILE A 185 -11.28 -4.37 -13.74
C ILE A 185 -11.70 -3.29 -14.74
N VAL A 186 -10.73 -2.76 -15.49
CA VAL A 186 -10.95 -1.70 -16.48
C VAL A 186 -10.43 -2.16 -17.83
N ASP A 187 -11.25 -2.02 -18.86
CA ASP A 187 -10.90 -2.07 -20.27
C ASP A 187 -11.71 -0.97 -20.98
N PHE A 188 -11.14 0.24 -21.05
CA PHE A 188 -11.86 1.44 -21.42
C PHE A 188 -11.22 2.16 -22.61
N SER A 189 -11.92 2.20 -23.75
CA SER A 189 -11.56 3.04 -24.90
C SER A 189 -12.01 4.47 -24.66
N TYR A 190 -11.07 5.41 -24.76
CA TYR A 190 -11.34 6.82 -24.47
C TYR A 190 -11.45 7.69 -25.73
N GLU A 191 -11.55 7.09 -26.92
CA GLU A 191 -11.79 7.84 -28.16
C GLU A 191 -13.08 8.67 -28.06
N GLY A 192 -12.98 9.97 -28.31
CA GLY A 192 -14.11 10.90 -28.21
C GLY A 192 -14.58 11.21 -26.79
N ARG A 193 -13.86 10.73 -25.76
CA ARG A 193 -14.24 10.91 -24.36
C ARG A 193 -13.38 11.98 -23.70
N LYS A 194 -13.96 12.69 -22.75
CA LYS A 194 -13.26 13.69 -21.97
C LYS A 194 -12.75 13.09 -20.66
N LEU A 195 -11.43 12.97 -20.54
CA LEU A 195 -10.79 12.56 -19.29
C LEU A 195 -10.48 13.79 -18.45
N SER A 196 -10.63 13.65 -17.14
CA SER A 196 -10.26 14.65 -16.13
C SER A 196 -9.96 13.99 -14.81
N ILE A 197 -9.57 14.78 -13.83
CA ILE A 197 -9.40 14.35 -12.43
C ILE A 197 -10.21 15.25 -11.52
N ARG A 198 -10.46 14.78 -10.32
CA ARG A 198 -11.09 15.58 -9.28
C ARG A 198 -10.12 16.66 -8.76
N PRO A 199 -10.64 17.84 -8.34
CA PRO A 199 -9.80 18.91 -7.80
C PRO A 199 -8.96 18.46 -6.59
N GLU A 200 -9.45 17.54 -5.78
CA GLU A 200 -8.78 17.05 -4.56
C GLU A 200 -7.45 16.35 -4.86
N VAL A 201 -7.26 15.84 -6.07
CA VAL A 201 -6.04 15.14 -6.48
C VAL A 201 -5.21 15.91 -7.52
N GLU A 202 -5.51 17.19 -7.74
CA GLU A 202 -4.79 18.04 -8.70
C GLU A 202 -3.28 18.09 -8.41
N LEU A 203 -2.89 18.09 -7.14
CA LEU A 203 -1.49 18.11 -6.73
C LEU A 203 -0.75 16.78 -6.92
N SER A 204 -1.47 15.73 -7.35
CA SER A 204 -0.86 14.43 -7.68
C SER A 204 -0.28 14.36 -9.10
N LYS A 205 -0.34 15.43 -9.88
CA LYS A 205 0.24 15.48 -11.24
C LYS A 205 1.76 15.62 -11.21
N PRO A 206 2.49 15.08 -12.23
CA PRO A 206 1.98 14.31 -13.37
C PRO A 206 1.62 12.87 -13.01
N PHE A 207 2.24 12.28 -12.00
CA PHE A 207 1.96 10.93 -11.49
C PHE A 207 2.01 10.94 -9.96
N GLY A 208 0.93 10.52 -9.33
CA GLY A 208 0.85 10.46 -7.88
C GLY A 208 -0.07 9.37 -7.39
N ILE A 209 0.14 8.94 -6.16
CA ILE A 209 -0.66 7.92 -5.50
C ILE A 209 -1.10 8.46 -4.15
N CYS A 210 -2.39 8.40 -3.87
CA CYS A 210 -2.94 8.84 -2.60
C CYS A 210 -4.00 7.87 -2.04
N SER A 211 -4.29 8.01 -0.76
CA SER A 211 -5.43 7.43 -0.07
C SER A 211 -6.37 8.55 0.39
N TRP A 212 -7.62 8.24 0.70
CA TRP A 212 -8.60 9.17 1.26
C TRP A 212 -9.09 8.67 2.61
N THR A 213 -8.92 9.46 3.66
CA THR A 213 -9.30 9.13 5.05
C THR A 213 -8.99 7.67 5.42
N THR A 214 -7.89 7.16 4.91
CA THR A 214 -7.49 5.74 4.97
C THR A 214 -5.99 5.66 5.12
N THR A 215 -5.50 4.86 6.07
CA THR A 215 -4.09 4.49 6.13
C THR A 215 -3.83 3.39 5.11
N ALA A 216 -2.90 3.65 4.20
CA ALA A 216 -2.49 2.72 3.15
C ALA A 216 -0.99 2.43 3.19
N ALA A 217 -0.58 1.32 2.63
CA ALA A 217 0.82 1.00 2.39
C ALA A 217 1.03 0.66 0.91
N LEU A 218 2.13 1.15 0.34
CA LEU A 218 2.49 0.97 -1.07
C LEU A 218 3.90 0.39 -1.17
N ARG A 219 4.13 -0.54 -2.10
CA ARG A 219 5.46 -1.07 -2.37
C ARG A 219 5.60 -1.57 -3.81
N ASN A 220 6.81 -1.93 -4.21
CA ASN A 220 7.10 -2.48 -5.54
C ASN A 220 6.60 -1.60 -6.70
N ILE A 221 6.63 -0.26 -6.51
CA ILE A 221 6.18 0.69 -7.53
C ILE A 221 7.18 0.69 -8.67
N ARG A 222 6.71 0.38 -9.87
CA ARG A 222 7.55 0.27 -11.06
C ARG A 222 6.81 0.67 -12.33
N ILE A 223 7.56 1.13 -13.32
CA ILE A 223 7.06 1.56 -14.62
C ILE A 223 7.77 0.80 -15.75
N LYS A 224 7.06 0.60 -16.83
CA LYS A 224 7.58 0.15 -18.13
C LYS A 224 7.11 1.12 -19.20
N LYS A 225 8.04 1.50 -20.10
CA LYS A 225 7.81 2.40 -21.24
C LYS A 225 7.90 1.63 -22.55
#